data_dcade7d055cb34b6752c9f33f2cdfab5
#
_entry.id   dcade7d055cb34b6752c9f33f2cdfab5
#
_cell.length_a   1.000
_cell.length_b   1.000
_cell.length_c   1.000
_cell.angle_alpha   90.00
_cell.angle_beta   90.00
_cell.angle_gamma   90.00
#
_symmetry.space_group_name_H-M   'P 1'
#
loop_
_entity.id
_entity.type
_entity.pdbx_description
1 polymer ?
#
loop_
_entity_poly.entity_id
_entity_poly.type
_entity_poly.pdbx_seq_one_letter_code
_entity_poly.pdbx_strand_id
1 'polypeptide(L)'
;MEQEKMIENSCGDGGQFVAIPYKNGYAIKRYRGIGEKLVIPAEVEGRPVISIERKAFLSCKTIREIMLPDTIEEIGDWAFAHAEQLRTVTIPHHALSRGKELFLGCKRLREIILNGAYEEKESQGIGRMLALAVTILHDYFLFDPVDVGSKEWVRRWDEKLMSLIALDDLDGFEELWTCGEEDYEGKDYDIKSYPVEKRKMKLRVVYFRLLYPYKISDEICTALKEYLSHHTKGTDTPEAWELIIEEHSNDLEYYRVFAEAGCITEDNFDSLLDDMKNSSAEIKAYLLRYKEEHFATRDAFVSFDLNW
;
A
#
# COMPACT_ATOMS: atom_id res chain seq x y z
N MET A 1 -2.30 -35.53 25.63
CA MET A 1 -3.06 -34.38 25.15
C MET A 1 -2.28 -33.16 25.60
N GLU A 2 -1.74 -32.40 24.67
CA GLU A 2 -1.05 -31.16 24.98
C GLU A 2 -2.09 -30.16 25.48
N GLN A 3 -1.83 -29.57 26.66
CA GLN A 3 -2.79 -28.71 27.34
C GLN A 3 -2.76 -27.31 26.71
N GLU A 4 -3.86 -26.92 26.03
CA GLU A 4 -4.03 -25.56 25.51
C GLU A 4 -3.97 -24.55 26.66
N LYS A 5 -3.25 -23.43 26.46
CA LYS A 5 -3.20 -22.29 27.38
C LYS A 5 -3.98 -21.13 26.79
N MET A 6 -4.77 -20.49 27.64
CA MET A 6 -5.50 -19.27 27.28
C MET A 6 -4.73 -18.08 27.83
N ILE A 7 -4.41 -17.11 26.96
CA ILE A 7 -3.61 -15.93 27.29
C ILE A 7 -4.42 -14.70 26.89
N GLU A 8 -4.61 -13.80 27.80
CA GLU A 8 -5.32 -12.54 27.51
C GLU A 8 -4.50 -11.63 26.59
N ASN A 9 -5.18 -10.95 25.68
CA ASN A 9 -4.58 -9.88 24.89
C ASN A 9 -4.30 -8.69 25.80
N SER A 10 -3.06 -8.23 25.86
CA SER A 10 -2.63 -7.13 26.73
C SER A 10 -3.30 -5.78 26.42
N CYS A 11 -3.98 -5.65 25.28
CA CYS A 11 -4.69 -4.43 24.89
C CYS A 11 -6.04 -4.24 25.60
N GLY A 12 -6.45 -5.15 26.49
CA GLY A 12 -7.63 -4.97 27.35
C GLY A 12 -8.98 -5.12 26.63
N ASP A 13 -9.01 -5.74 25.47
CA ASP A 13 -10.22 -5.96 24.66
C ASP A 13 -11.00 -7.25 25.02
N GLY A 14 -10.57 -7.96 26.06
CA GLY A 14 -11.15 -9.23 26.50
C GLY A 14 -10.86 -10.42 25.57
N GLY A 15 -10.07 -10.24 24.54
CA GLY A 15 -9.67 -11.29 23.62
C GLY A 15 -8.58 -12.18 24.20
N GLN A 16 -8.53 -13.43 23.74
CA GLN A 16 -7.59 -14.43 24.23
C GLN A 16 -6.89 -15.16 23.09
N PHE A 17 -5.58 -15.38 23.26
CA PHE A 17 -4.80 -16.29 22.43
C PHE A 17 -4.87 -17.71 22.99
N VAL A 18 -5.03 -18.67 22.11
CA VAL A 18 -4.86 -20.08 22.45
C VAL A 18 -3.45 -20.47 22.07
N ALA A 19 -2.63 -20.78 23.07
CA ALA A 19 -1.27 -21.26 22.88
C ALA A 19 -1.18 -22.76 23.17
N ILE A 20 -0.33 -23.43 22.40
CA ILE A 20 -0.02 -24.86 22.57
C ILE A 20 1.49 -25.05 22.74
N PRO A 21 1.94 -26.03 23.53
CA PRO A 21 3.36 -26.38 23.59
C PRO A 21 3.91 -26.71 22.20
N TYR A 22 5.06 -26.12 21.84
CA TYR A 22 5.71 -26.32 20.56
C TYR A 22 7.23 -26.25 20.73
N LYS A 23 7.96 -27.30 20.36
CA LYS A 23 9.42 -27.40 20.56
C LYS A 23 9.81 -27.01 22.01
N ASN A 24 10.71 -26.05 22.14
CA ASN A 24 11.15 -25.50 23.44
C ASN A 24 10.30 -24.33 23.97
N GLY A 25 9.20 -23.96 23.28
CA GLY A 25 8.36 -22.82 23.60
C GLY A 25 6.87 -23.10 23.40
N TYR A 26 6.17 -22.09 22.89
CA TYR A 26 4.75 -22.14 22.55
C TYR A 26 4.51 -21.69 21.12
N ALA A 27 3.44 -22.23 20.50
CA ALA A 27 2.86 -21.71 19.27
C ALA A 27 1.48 -21.10 19.54
N ILE A 28 1.17 -19.97 18.91
CA ILE A 28 -0.18 -19.42 18.91
C ILE A 28 -1.02 -20.17 17.88
N LYS A 29 -2.01 -20.93 18.36
CA LYS A 29 -2.90 -21.76 17.56
C LYS A 29 -4.04 -20.95 16.93
N ARG A 30 -4.61 -20.02 17.70
CA ARG A 30 -5.71 -19.15 17.24
C ARG A 30 -5.96 -18.00 18.21
N TYR A 31 -6.68 -17.00 17.72
CA TYR A 31 -7.24 -15.92 18.53
C TYR A 31 -8.74 -16.10 18.74
N ARG A 32 -9.24 -15.72 19.90
CA ARG A 32 -10.67 -15.68 20.26
C ARG A 32 -10.97 -14.30 20.84
N GLY A 33 -11.68 -13.47 20.07
CA GLY A 33 -12.04 -12.13 20.49
C GLY A 33 -12.44 -11.25 19.32
N ILE A 34 -12.73 -10.00 19.63
CA ILE A 34 -13.14 -8.96 18.67
C ILE A 34 -12.21 -7.74 18.73
N GLY A 35 -11.01 -7.89 19.30
CA GLY A 35 -10.03 -6.81 19.42
C GLY A 35 -9.57 -6.28 18.07
N GLU A 36 -9.34 -4.97 18.03
CA GLU A 36 -8.80 -4.32 16.84
C GLU A 36 -7.26 -4.33 16.82
N LYS A 37 -6.64 -4.32 18.00
CA LYS A 37 -5.18 -4.34 18.17
C LYS A 37 -4.76 -5.57 18.97
N LEU A 38 -3.88 -6.37 18.38
CA LEU A 38 -3.35 -7.58 19.00
C LEU A 38 -1.85 -7.43 19.26
N VAL A 39 -1.44 -7.70 20.48
CA VAL A 39 -0.04 -7.77 20.88
C VAL A 39 0.22 -9.19 21.38
N ILE A 40 0.93 -9.96 20.56
CA ILE A 40 1.29 -11.34 20.92
C ILE A 40 2.34 -11.31 22.03
N PRO A 41 2.14 -12.01 23.15
CA PRO A 41 3.13 -12.04 24.22
C PRO A 41 4.41 -12.75 23.78
N ALA A 42 5.55 -12.25 24.23
CA ALA A 42 6.84 -12.89 23.94
C ALA A 42 7.02 -14.22 24.67
N GLU A 43 6.35 -14.40 25.82
CA GLU A 43 6.49 -15.56 26.69
C GLU A 43 5.15 -16.04 27.25
N VAL A 44 5.07 -17.32 27.50
CA VAL A 44 3.98 -18.00 28.21
C VAL A 44 4.60 -18.89 29.28
N GLU A 45 4.26 -18.66 30.55
CA GLU A 45 4.79 -19.42 31.67
C GLU A 45 6.34 -19.52 31.67
N GLY A 46 7.04 -18.42 31.32
CA GLY A 46 8.51 -18.35 31.27
C GLY A 46 9.14 -19.06 30.07
N ARG A 47 8.37 -19.48 29.09
CA ARG A 47 8.86 -20.08 27.83
C ARG A 47 8.48 -19.20 26.65
N PRO A 48 9.35 -19.05 25.63
CA PRO A 48 9.11 -18.14 24.52
C PRO A 48 7.95 -18.59 23.62
N VAL A 49 7.22 -17.61 23.06
CA VAL A 49 6.30 -17.84 21.95
C VAL A 49 7.11 -17.76 20.67
N ILE A 50 7.29 -18.90 20.00
CA ILE A 50 8.21 -19.04 18.86
C ILE A 50 7.53 -19.30 17.52
N SER A 51 6.22 -19.57 17.54
CA SER A 51 5.50 -19.89 16.30
C SER A 51 4.08 -19.34 16.29
N ILE A 52 3.64 -18.97 15.10
CA ILE A 52 2.23 -18.73 14.75
C ILE A 52 1.75 -19.92 13.90
N GLU A 53 0.74 -20.61 14.35
CA GLU A 53 0.19 -21.77 13.65
C GLU A 53 -0.50 -21.39 12.33
N ARG A 54 -0.61 -22.36 11.44
CA ARG A 54 -1.40 -22.26 10.21
C ARG A 54 -2.80 -21.75 10.53
N LYS A 55 -3.27 -20.72 9.81
CA LYS A 55 -4.62 -20.15 9.95
C LYS A 55 -4.93 -19.54 11.34
N ALA A 56 -3.93 -19.18 12.13
CA ALA A 56 -4.13 -18.71 13.52
C ALA A 56 -5.07 -17.51 13.63
N PHE A 57 -5.06 -16.61 12.65
CA PHE A 57 -5.90 -15.39 12.58
C PHE A 57 -6.76 -15.37 11.31
N LEU A 58 -7.01 -16.54 10.71
CA LEU A 58 -7.84 -16.66 9.51
C LEU A 58 -9.22 -16.03 9.73
N SER A 59 -9.61 -15.14 8.81
CA SER A 59 -10.94 -14.48 8.81
C SER A 59 -11.27 -13.69 10.08
N CYS A 60 -10.25 -13.22 10.80
CA CYS A 60 -10.44 -12.33 11.94
C CYS A 60 -10.91 -10.95 11.45
N LYS A 61 -12.21 -10.71 11.45
CA LYS A 61 -12.87 -9.56 10.78
C LYS A 61 -12.66 -8.19 11.45
N THR A 62 -12.21 -8.15 12.71
CA THR A 62 -12.10 -6.89 13.48
C THR A 62 -10.68 -6.37 13.60
N ILE A 63 -9.68 -7.23 13.39
CA ILE A 63 -8.28 -6.92 13.62
C ILE A 63 -7.81 -5.86 12.62
N ARG A 64 -7.19 -4.79 13.15
CA ARG A 64 -6.56 -3.72 12.37
C ARG A 64 -5.04 -3.71 12.50
N GLU A 65 -4.54 -4.13 13.63
CA GLU A 65 -3.11 -4.12 13.94
C GLU A 65 -2.70 -5.41 14.67
N ILE A 66 -1.61 -6.03 14.23
CA ILE A 66 -1.00 -7.19 14.89
C ILE A 66 0.49 -6.91 15.11
N MET A 67 0.95 -7.12 16.34
CA MET A 67 2.36 -7.03 16.70
C MET A 67 2.86 -8.40 17.17
N LEU A 68 3.80 -8.97 16.41
CA LEU A 68 4.49 -10.21 16.78
C LEU A 68 5.75 -9.86 17.57
N PRO A 69 6.06 -10.63 18.64
CA PRO A 69 7.30 -10.45 19.38
C PRO A 69 8.52 -10.96 18.61
N ASP A 70 9.70 -10.47 18.99
CA ASP A 70 10.97 -10.87 18.37
C ASP A 70 11.33 -12.35 18.61
N THR A 71 10.61 -13.04 19.45
CA THR A 71 10.80 -14.48 19.69
C THR A 71 10.22 -15.38 18.60
N ILE A 72 9.40 -14.83 17.68
CA ILE A 72 8.79 -15.61 16.60
C ILE A 72 9.83 -16.01 15.56
N GLU A 73 9.96 -17.31 15.35
CA GLU A 73 10.82 -17.94 14.34
C GLU A 73 10.03 -18.45 13.12
N GLU A 74 8.77 -18.85 13.33
CA GLU A 74 7.94 -19.51 12.32
C GLU A 74 6.54 -18.90 12.24
N ILE A 75 6.04 -18.69 11.01
CA ILE A 75 4.67 -18.24 10.76
C ILE A 75 4.05 -19.20 9.74
N GLY A 76 2.97 -19.87 10.12
CA GLY A 76 2.30 -20.90 9.31
C GLY A 76 1.50 -20.31 8.15
N ASP A 77 1.16 -21.18 7.17
CA ASP A 77 0.38 -20.81 5.99
C ASP A 77 -0.94 -20.15 6.36
N TRP A 78 -1.35 -19.14 5.57
CA TRP A 78 -2.61 -18.42 5.75
C TRP A 78 -2.81 -17.82 7.16
N ALA A 79 -1.74 -17.58 7.89
CA ALA A 79 -1.85 -17.16 9.30
C ALA A 79 -2.78 -15.94 9.49
N PHE A 80 -2.76 -14.98 8.57
CA PHE A 80 -3.56 -13.75 8.61
C PHE A 80 -4.57 -13.65 7.47
N ALA A 81 -4.72 -14.71 6.66
CA ALA A 81 -5.56 -14.64 5.45
C ALA A 81 -7.01 -14.23 5.78
N HIS A 82 -7.62 -13.47 4.88
CA HIS A 82 -8.98 -12.93 5.01
C HIS A 82 -9.23 -12.10 6.28
N ALA A 83 -8.18 -11.55 6.90
CA ALA A 83 -8.31 -10.51 7.91
C ALA A 83 -8.54 -9.16 7.21
N GLU A 84 -9.76 -8.94 6.70
CA GLU A 84 -10.09 -7.86 5.75
C GLU A 84 -9.87 -6.44 6.31
N GLN A 85 -9.95 -6.27 7.64
CA GLN A 85 -9.74 -4.97 8.30
C GLN A 85 -8.27 -4.72 8.67
N LEU A 86 -7.40 -5.73 8.53
CA LEU A 86 -5.99 -5.64 8.89
C LEU A 86 -5.28 -4.54 8.09
N ARG A 87 -4.61 -3.63 8.79
CA ARG A 87 -3.91 -2.48 8.21
C ARG A 87 -2.41 -2.55 8.39
N THR A 88 -1.98 -2.97 9.57
CA THR A 88 -0.57 -2.99 9.94
C THR A 88 -0.21 -4.30 10.62
N VAL A 89 0.91 -4.87 10.20
CA VAL A 89 1.48 -6.06 10.83
C VAL A 89 2.95 -5.81 11.13
N THR A 90 3.35 -6.01 12.39
CA THR A 90 4.76 -6.00 12.78
C THR A 90 5.25 -7.44 12.90
N ILE A 91 6.30 -7.78 12.15
CA ILE A 91 6.90 -9.12 12.08
C ILE A 91 8.38 -9.01 12.40
N PRO A 92 8.98 -9.93 13.19
CA PRO A 92 10.42 -9.96 13.37
C PRO A 92 11.14 -10.15 12.03
N HIS A 93 12.15 -9.36 11.80
CA HIS A 93 12.98 -9.45 10.60
C HIS A 93 13.63 -10.84 10.41
N HIS A 94 14.04 -11.45 11.50
CA HIS A 94 14.72 -12.75 11.50
C HIS A 94 13.81 -13.97 11.46
N ALA A 95 12.48 -13.80 11.37
CA ALA A 95 11.57 -14.93 11.24
C ALA A 95 11.92 -15.75 9.98
N LEU A 96 12.53 -16.92 10.19
CA LEU A 96 13.18 -17.72 9.14
C LEU A 96 12.18 -18.48 8.26
N SER A 97 11.04 -18.88 8.82
CA SER A 97 10.02 -19.62 8.08
C SER A 97 8.73 -18.83 8.01
N ARG A 98 8.33 -18.51 6.78
CA ARG A 98 7.06 -17.83 6.49
C ARG A 98 6.22 -18.70 5.58
N GLY A 99 5.03 -19.00 6.05
CA GLY A 99 4.04 -19.77 5.31
C GLY A 99 3.60 -19.07 4.03
N LYS A 100 2.92 -19.83 3.20
CA LYS A 100 2.34 -19.34 1.94
C LYS A 100 1.12 -18.47 2.22
N GLU A 101 0.91 -17.49 1.34
CA GLU A 101 -0.32 -16.68 1.27
C GLU A 101 -0.75 -16.10 2.61
N LEU A 102 0.22 -15.60 3.40
CA LEU A 102 0.00 -15.08 4.75
C LEU A 102 -1.10 -14.02 4.80
N PHE A 103 -1.18 -13.17 3.78
CA PHE A 103 -2.06 -12.01 3.70
C PHE A 103 -3.09 -12.11 2.59
N LEU A 104 -3.39 -13.32 2.10
CA LEU A 104 -4.44 -13.52 1.10
C LEU A 104 -5.76 -12.88 1.56
N GLY A 105 -6.39 -12.06 0.72
CA GLY A 105 -7.65 -11.40 1.05
C GLY A 105 -7.58 -10.29 2.10
N CYS A 106 -6.39 -9.86 2.53
CA CYS A 106 -6.21 -8.71 3.42
C CYS A 106 -6.34 -7.38 2.65
N LYS A 107 -7.53 -7.05 2.17
CA LYS A 107 -7.82 -5.93 1.27
C LYS A 107 -7.42 -4.54 1.79
N ARG A 108 -7.26 -4.37 3.11
CA ARG A 108 -6.92 -3.09 3.76
C ARG A 108 -5.50 -3.04 4.29
N LEU A 109 -4.67 -4.05 4.03
CA LEU A 109 -3.28 -4.07 4.47
C LEU A 109 -2.50 -2.93 3.80
N ARG A 110 -1.91 -2.07 4.62
CA ARG A 110 -1.20 -0.87 4.18
C ARG A 110 0.28 -0.91 4.51
N GLU A 111 0.66 -1.66 5.54
CA GLU A 111 2.03 -1.64 6.02
C GLU A 111 2.42 -2.97 6.69
N ILE A 112 3.60 -3.47 6.33
CA ILE A 112 4.25 -4.60 6.98
C ILE A 112 5.58 -4.10 7.53
N ILE A 113 5.67 -4.00 8.84
CA ILE A 113 6.87 -3.53 9.54
C ILE A 113 7.73 -4.74 9.87
N LEU A 114 8.97 -4.76 9.35
CA LEU A 114 9.98 -5.75 9.73
C LEU A 114 10.80 -5.20 10.89
N ASN A 115 10.50 -5.66 12.10
CA ASN A 115 11.20 -5.22 13.31
C ASN A 115 12.67 -5.61 13.27
N GLY A 116 13.57 -4.63 13.46
CA GLY A 116 15.02 -4.82 13.43
C GLY A 116 15.68 -4.87 12.05
N ALA A 117 14.91 -4.64 10.96
CA ALA A 117 15.47 -4.70 9.59
C ALA A 117 16.22 -3.42 9.17
N TYR A 118 15.78 -2.26 9.65
CA TYR A 118 16.33 -0.97 9.22
C TYR A 118 16.16 0.10 10.31
N GLU A 119 16.96 1.18 10.23
CA GLU A 119 16.76 2.37 11.06
C GLU A 119 15.51 3.13 10.57
N GLU A 120 14.71 3.66 11.50
CA GLU A 120 13.43 4.34 11.20
C GLU A 120 13.55 5.49 10.18
N LYS A 121 14.69 6.15 10.09
CA LYS A 121 14.92 7.27 9.16
C LYS A 121 15.15 6.84 7.72
N GLU A 122 15.62 5.61 7.49
CA GLU A 122 15.89 5.07 6.15
C GLU A 122 14.73 4.26 5.58
N SER A 123 13.77 3.88 6.42
CA SER A 123 12.70 2.94 6.08
C SER A 123 11.45 3.56 5.46
N GLN A 124 11.45 4.85 5.15
CA GLN A 124 10.25 5.52 4.65
C GLN A 124 9.72 4.83 3.39
N GLY A 125 8.57 4.19 3.54
CA GLY A 125 7.86 3.52 2.45
C GLY A 125 8.15 2.02 2.29
N ILE A 126 9.23 1.45 2.85
CA ILE A 126 9.54 0.01 2.70
C ILE A 126 8.39 -0.88 3.22
N GLY A 127 7.85 -0.59 4.39
CA GLY A 127 6.71 -1.33 4.95
C GLY A 127 5.47 -1.30 4.04
N ARG A 128 5.24 -0.18 3.37
CA ARG A 128 4.17 -0.05 2.37
C ARG A 128 4.50 -0.78 1.08
N MET A 129 5.76 -0.72 0.61
CA MET A 129 6.21 -1.52 -0.54
C MET A 129 5.99 -3.02 -0.29
N LEU A 130 6.28 -3.51 0.92
CA LEU A 130 6.01 -4.90 1.31
C LEU A 130 4.50 -5.22 1.27
N ALA A 131 3.66 -4.35 1.81
CA ALA A 131 2.22 -4.55 1.75
C ALA A 131 1.71 -4.59 0.30
N LEU A 132 2.16 -3.68 -0.55
CA LEU A 132 1.81 -3.64 -1.97
C LEU A 132 2.33 -4.86 -2.74
N ALA A 133 3.51 -5.36 -2.40
CA ALA A 133 4.07 -6.57 -3.01
C ALA A 133 3.14 -7.78 -2.85
N VAL A 134 2.53 -7.94 -1.67
CA VAL A 134 1.66 -9.09 -1.39
C VAL A 134 0.19 -8.84 -1.73
N THR A 135 -0.29 -7.60 -1.76
CA THR A 135 -1.71 -7.28 -1.98
C THR A 135 -2.08 -6.90 -3.42
N ILE A 136 -1.16 -6.26 -4.13
CA ILE A 136 -1.40 -5.74 -5.50
C ILE A 136 -0.47 -6.38 -6.52
N LEU A 137 0.84 -6.45 -6.23
CA LEU A 137 1.79 -7.05 -7.16
C LEU A 137 1.71 -8.58 -7.16
N HIS A 138 1.08 -9.18 -6.15
CA HIS A 138 0.95 -10.63 -5.93
C HIS A 138 2.29 -11.37 -6.04
N ASP A 139 3.36 -10.73 -5.58
CA ASP A 139 4.71 -11.27 -5.63
C ASP A 139 5.24 -11.55 -4.22
N TYR A 140 5.03 -12.77 -3.76
CA TYR A 140 5.45 -13.21 -2.43
C TYR A 140 6.97 -13.38 -2.29
N PHE A 141 7.72 -13.45 -3.41
CA PHE A 141 9.18 -13.48 -3.36
C PHE A 141 9.76 -12.13 -2.94
N LEU A 142 9.03 -11.03 -3.17
CA LEU A 142 9.41 -9.71 -2.65
C LEU A 142 9.25 -9.60 -1.13
N PHE A 143 8.65 -10.60 -0.49
CA PHE A 143 8.53 -10.67 0.96
C PHE A 143 9.67 -11.49 1.60
N ASP A 144 10.83 -11.54 0.98
CA ASP A 144 12.03 -12.14 1.59
C ASP A 144 12.70 -11.12 2.51
N PRO A 145 12.83 -11.40 3.83
CA PRO A 145 13.39 -10.44 4.78
C PRO A 145 14.88 -10.22 4.61
N VAL A 146 15.60 -11.15 3.97
CA VAL A 146 17.07 -11.12 3.95
C VAL A 146 17.61 -9.92 3.18
N ASP A 147 16.95 -9.52 2.09
CA ASP A 147 17.43 -8.45 1.22
C ASP A 147 16.48 -7.26 1.09
N VAL A 148 15.39 -7.23 1.87
CA VAL A 148 14.41 -6.13 1.85
C VAL A 148 15.11 -4.78 2.04
N GLY A 149 14.80 -3.83 1.15
CA GLY A 149 15.40 -2.49 1.15
C GLY A 149 16.79 -2.42 0.53
N SER A 150 17.39 -3.52 0.08
CA SER A 150 18.59 -3.48 -0.74
C SER A 150 18.30 -2.86 -2.13
N LYS A 151 19.37 -2.42 -2.84
CA LYS A 151 19.18 -1.92 -4.22
C LYS A 151 18.58 -2.99 -5.14
N GLU A 152 18.99 -4.24 -4.98
CA GLU A 152 18.50 -5.36 -5.78
C GLU A 152 17.03 -5.67 -5.49
N TRP A 153 16.61 -5.63 -4.23
CA TRP A 153 15.21 -5.77 -3.85
C TRP A 153 14.34 -4.67 -4.45
N VAL A 154 14.79 -3.40 -4.35
CA VAL A 154 14.07 -2.25 -4.92
C VAL A 154 13.97 -2.37 -6.44
N ARG A 155 15.07 -2.79 -7.14
CA ARG A 155 15.06 -3.02 -8.58
C ARG A 155 14.00 -4.08 -8.98
N ARG A 156 13.95 -5.22 -8.28
CA ARG A 156 12.94 -6.27 -8.53
C ARG A 156 11.52 -5.76 -8.28
N TRP A 157 11.35 -4.96 -7.25
CA TRP A 157 10.04 -4.35 -6.93
C TRP A 157 9.60 -3.38 -8.03
N ASP A 158 10.49 -2.51 -8.49
CA ASP A 158 10.22 -1.56 -9.56
C ASP A 158 9.96 -2.27 -10.90
N GLU A 159 10.70 -3.34 -11.24
CA GLU A 159 10.43 -4.17 -12.42
C GLU A 159 9.04 -4.80 -12.38
N LYS A 160 8.60 -5.23 -11.19
CA LYS A 160 7.25 -5.77 -11.03
C LYS A 160 6.18 -4.70 -11.19
N LEU A 161 6.41 -3.49 -10.67
CA LEU A 161 5.54 -2.35 -10.90
C LEU A 161 5.47 -2.00 -12.40
N MET A 162 6.60 -1.94 -13.09
CA MET A 162 6.63 -1.67 -14.54
C MET A 162 5.85 -2.73 -15.32
N SER A 163 5.96 -3.99 -14.93
CA SER A 163 5.16 -5.07 -15.53
C SER A 163 3.67 -4.88 -15.28
N LEU A 164 3.27 -4.45 -14.08
CA LEU A 164 1.88 -4.18 -13.74
C LEU A 164 1.27 -3.05 -14.58
N ILE A 165 1.98 -1.93 -14.72
CA ILE A 165 1.47 -0.78 -15.49
C ILE A 165 1.43 -1.04 -16.98
N ALA A 166 2.26 -1.97 -17.49
CA ALA A 166 2.26 -2.40 -18.89
C ALA A 166 1.11 -3.35 -19.27
N LEU A 167 0.43 -3.97 -18.28
CA LEU A 167 -0.74 -4.81 -18.56
C LEU A 167 -1.88 -4.00 -19.17
N ASP A 168 -2.67 -4.63 -20.04
CA ASP A 168 -3.92 -4.05 -20.51
C ASP A 168 -4.89 -3.81 -19.33
N ASP A 169 -5.71 -2.77 -19.43
CA ASP A 169 -6.66 -2.44 -18.36
C ASP A 169 -7.85 -3.42 -18.29
N LEU A 170 -8.06 -4.21 -19.33
CA LEU A 170 -9.03 -5.31 -19.34
C LEU A 170 -8.43 -6.65 -18.89
N ASP A 171 -7.12 -6.70 -18.67
CA ASP A 171 -6.46 -7.93 -18.23
C ASP A 171 -7.03 -8.42 -16.89
N GLY A 172 -7.39 -9.71 -16.84
CA GLY A 172 -8.05 -10.33 -15.69
C GLY A 172 -9.57 -10.13 -15.62
N PHE A 173 -10.20 -9.41 -16.55
CA PHE A 173 -11.66 -9.22 -16.56
C PHE A 173 -12.41 -10.55 -16.83
N GLU A 174 -11.92 -11.36 -17.77
CA GLU A 174 -12.53 -12.66 -18.09
C GLU A 174 -12.42 -13.65 -16.93
N GLU A 175 -11.34 -13.61 -16.16
CA GLU A 175 -11.15 -14.45 -14.97
C GLU A 175 -12.17 -14.12 -13.90
N LEU A 176 -12.46 -12.84 -13.68
CA LEU A 176 -13.49 -12.40 -12.75
C LEU A 176 -14.89 -12.81 -13.20
N TRP A 177 -15.17 -12.79 -14.49
CA TRP A 177 -16.46 -13.16 -15.05
C TRP A 177 -16.70 -14.69 -14.99
N THR A 178 -15.63 -15.49 -15.08
CA THR A 178 -15.71 -16.95 -15.08
C THR A 178 -15.62 -17.61 -13.71
N CYS A 179 -15.05 -16.91 -12.72
CA CYS A 179 -15.05 -17.34 -11.31
C CYS A 179 -16.44 -17.14 -10.72
N GLY A 180 -17.30 -18.13 -10.86
CA GLY A 180 -18.73 -18.18 -10.59
C GLY A 180 -19.29 -17.32 -9.46
N GLU A 181 -20.58 -17.09 -9.55
CA GLU A 181 -21.46 -16.23 -8.72
C GLU A 181 -21.34 -16.42 -7.20
N GLU A 182 -20.65 -17.46 -6.70
CA GLU A 182 -20.65 -17.82 -5.27
C GLU A 182 -19.70 -16.98 -4.41
N ASP A 183 -18.68 -16.32 -5.01
CA ASP A 183 -17.67 -15.55 -4.26
C ASP A 183 -17.79 -14.01 -4.44
N TYR A 184 -18.79 -13.53 -5.17
CA TYR A 184 -18.97 -12.13 -5.46
C TYR A 184 -19.90 -11.45 -4.45
N GLU A 185 -19.35 -10.80 -3.43
CA GLU A 185 -20.05 -9.82 -2.62
C GLU A 185 -20.40 -8.58 -3.49
N GLY A 186 -21.46 -8.68 -4.31
CA GLY A 186 -22.33 -7.59 -4.73
C GLY A 186 -21.71 -6.36 -5.40
N LYS A 187 -20.55 -6.46 -6.06
CA LYS A 187 -20.07 -5.42 -6.99
C LYS A 187 -20.24 -5.94 -8.42
N ASP A 188 -21.28 -5.47 -9.07
CA ASP A 188 -21.42 -5.60 -10.52
C ASP A 188 -20.29 -4.81 -11.21
N TYR A 189 -19.13 -5.43 -11.41
CA TYR A 189 -18.12 -4.88 -12.32
C TYR A 189 -18.63 -5.06 -13.74
N ASP A 190 -19.20 -4.01 -14.30
CA ASP A 190 -19.47 -4.01 -15.72
C ASP A 190 -18.18 -3.79 -16.52
N ILE A 191 -18.20 -4.15 -17.79
CA ILE A 191 -17.06 -4.00 -18.71
C ILE A 191 -16.56 -2.55 -18.82
N LYS A 192 -17.36 -1.56 -18.40
CA LYS A 192 -17.01 -0.13 -18.48
C LYS A 192 -16.29 0.34 -17.21
N SER A 193 -16.72 -0.12 -16.05
CA SER A 193 -16.12 0.28 -14.77
C SER A 193 -14.81 -0.46 -14.45
N TYR A 194 -14.67 -1.69 -14.92
CA TYR A 194 -13.49 -2.51 -14.63
C TYR A 194 -12.17 -1.86 -15.07
N PRO A 195 -11.98 -1.40 -16.33
CA PRO A 195 -10.71 -0.81 -16.75
C PRO A 195 -10.40 0.50 -16.00
N VAL A 196 -11.42 1.27 -15.63
CA VAL A 196 -11.26 2.49 -14.80
C VAL A 196 -10.71 2.13 -13.43
N GLU A 197 -11.31 1.16 -12.74
CA GLU A 197 -10.84 0.71 -11.43
C GLU A 197 -9.46 0.05 -11.50
N LYS A 198 -9.19 -0.73 -12.54
CA LYS A 198 -7.87 -1.32 -12.79
C LYS A 198 -6.81 -0.23 -12.96
N ARG A 199 -7.12 0.82 -13.73
CA ARG A 199 -6.25 1.97 -13.95
C ARG A 199 -6.04 2.79 -12.67
N LYS A 200 -7.12 3.07 -11.92
CA LYS A 200 -7.00 3.73 -10.59
C LYS A 200 -6.13 2.92 -9.64
N MET A 201 -6.23 1.59 -9.65
CA MET A 201 -5.36 0.74 -8.84
C MET A 201 -3.88 0.88 -9.24
N LYS A 202 -3.54 0.84 -10.54
CA LYS A 202 -2.18 1.09 -11.04
C LYS A 202 -1.67 2.47 -10.63
N LEU A 203 -2.50 3.51 -10.82
CA LEU A 203 -2.17 4.89 -10.46
C LEU A 203 -1.89 5.08 -8.96
N ARG A 204 -2.65 4.41 -8.07
CA ARG A 204 -2.36 4.44 -6.62
C ARG A 204 -0.95 3.93 -6.31
N VAL A 205 -0.49 2.88 -7.00
CA VAL A 205 0.87 2.35 -6.81
C VAL A 205 1.92 3.29 -7.41
N VAL A 206 1.65 3.89 -8.57
CA VAL A 206 2.53 4.86 -9.22
C VAL A 206 2.71 6.11 -8.33
N TYR A 207 1.61 6.70 -7.86
CA TYR A 207 1.68 7.83 -6.91
C TYR A 207 2.46 7.46 -5.66
N PHE A 208 2.14 6.32 -5.06
CA PHE A 208 2.87 5.85 -3.89
C PHE A 208 4.39 5.77 -4.16
N ARG A 209 4.79 5.20 -5.31
CA ARG A 209 6.21 5.02 -5.62
C ARG A 209 6.94 6.34 -5.86
N LEU A 210 6.27 7.34 -6.42
CA LEU A 210 6.81 8.69 -6.61
C LEU A 210 6.85 9.50 -5.30
N LEU A 211 5.86 9.33 -4.41
CA LEU A 211 5.84 9.94 -3.09
C LEU A 211 6.92 9.38 -2.16
N TYR A 212 7.29 8.11 -2.33
CA TYR A 212 8.31 7.42 -1.55
C TYR A 212 9.44 6.91 -2.47
N PRO A 213 10.30 7.81 -2.98
CA PRO A 213 11.29 7.49 -4.02
C PRO A 213 12.56 6.80 -3.46
N TYR A 214 12.44 5.97 -2.42
CA TYR A 214 13.56 5.27 -1.82
C TYR A 214 14.33 4.45 -2.85
N LYS A 215 15.59 4.81 -3.10
CA LYS A 215 16.49 4.18 -4.07
C LYS A 215 15.90 3.98 -5.48
N ILE A 216 14.94 4.80 -5.90
CA ILE A 216 14.40 4.77 -7.27
C ILE A 216 15.46 5.22 -8.26
N SER A 217 15.50 4.60 -9.43
CA SER A 217 16.36 5.08 -10.53
C SER A 217 15.68 6.21 -11.31
N ASP A 218 16.48 7.07 -11.94
CA ASP A 218 15.97 8.15 -12.79
C ASP A 218 15.12 7.62 -13.96
N GLU A 219 15.48 6.46 -14.50
CA GLU A 219 14.74 5.79 -15.57
C GLU A 219 13.33 5.41 -15.12
N ILE A 220 13.21 4.74 -13.97
CA ILE A 220 11.91 4.36 -13.41
C ILE A 220 11.10 5.61 -13.03
N CYS A 221 11.73 6.59 -12.38
CA CYS A 221 11.07 7.85 -12.04
C CYS A 221 10.47 8.54 -13.27
N THR A 222 11.21 8.60 -14.37
CA THR A 222 10.75 9.18 -15.63
C THR A 222 9.58 8.39 -16.21
N ALA A 223 9.69 7.06 -16.28
CA ALA A 223 8.63 6.22 -16.82
C ALA A 223 7.31 6.32 -16.00
N LEU A 224 7.42 6.41 -14.67
CA LEU A 224 6.23 6.59 -13.80
C LEU A 224 5.60 7.97 -13.99
N LYS A 225 6.39 9.02 -14.17
CA LYS A 225 5.89 10.37 -14.49
C LYS A 225 5.21 10.42 -15.86
N GLU A 226 5.78 9.76 -16.86
CA GLU A 226 5.16 9.61 -18.16
C GLU A 226 3.83 8.85 -18.09
N TYR A 227 3.76 7.78 -17.29
CA TYR A 227 2.50 7.07 -17.07
C TYR A 227 1.42 7.99 -16.46
N LEU A 228 1.76 8.84 -15.47
CA LEU A 228 0.81 9.81 -14.92
C LEU A 228 0.35 10.82 -15.98
N SER A 229 1.27 11.35 -16.79
CA SER A 229 0.95 12.38 -17.80
C SER A 229 0.04 11.85 -18.91
N HIS A 230 0.08 10.55 -19.21
CA HIS A 230 -0.84 9.92 -20.16
C HIS A 230 -2.26 9.73 -19.59
N HIS A 231 -2.44 9.79 -18.27
CA HIS A 231 -3.72 9.60 -17.60
C HIS A 231 -4.23 10.87 -16.89
N THR A 232 -3.82 12.04 -17.38
CA THR A 232 -4.19 13.34 -16.81
C THR A 232 -5.47 13.91 -17.43
N LYS A 233 -6.01 14.95 -16.84
CA LYS A 233 -7.17 15.68 -17.38
C LYS A 233 -6.85 16.31 -18.73
N GLY A 234 -7.73 16.08 -19.70
CA GLY A 234 -7.52 16.47 -21.11
C GLY A 234 -7.09 15.32 -22.00
N THR A 235 -6.84 14.14 -21.43
CA THR A 235 -6.65 12.87 -22.17
C THR A 235 -7.93 12.03 -22.12
N ASP A 236 -7.95 10.91 -22.86
CA ASP A 236 -9.08 9.97 -22.86
C ASP A 236 -9.24 9.24 -21.50
N THR A 237 -8.23 9.31 -20.66
CA THR A 237 -8.13 8.59 -19.38
C THR A 237 -7.70 9.53 -18.25
N PRO A 238 -8.61 10.34 -17.68
CA PRO A 238 -8.28 11.40 -16.71
C PRO A 238 -8.07 10.92 -15.27
N GLU A 239 -7.97 9.62 -15.02
CA GLU A 239 -8.05 9.01 -13.69
C GLU A 239 -6.93 9.43 -12.75
N ALA A 240 -5.78 9.90 -13.25
CA ALA A 240 -4.72 10.40 -12.37
C ALA A 240 -5.15 11.65 -11.60
N TRP A 241 -5.90 12.56 -12.26
CA TRP A 241 -6.49 13.70 -11.58
C TRP A 241 -7.69 13.35 -10.71
N GLU A 242 -8.58 12.52 -11.24
CA GLU A 242 -9.77 12.06 -10.50
C GLU A 242 -9.39 11.41 -9.18
N LEU A 243 -8.34 10.58 -9.17
CA LEU A 243 -7.83 9.93 -7.96
C LEU A 243 -7.41 10.94 -6.89
N ILE A 244 -6.73 12.03 -7.27
CA ILE A 244 -6.36 13.08 -6.33
C ILE A 244 -7.59 13.73 -5.73
N ILE A 245 -8.57 14.10 -6.56
CA ILE A 245 -9.78 14.80 -6.10
C ILE A 245 -10.64 13.91 -5.21
N GLU A 246 -10.77 12.62 -5.54
CA GLU A 246 -11.60 11.68 -4.81
C GLU A 246 -10.97 11.21 -3.48
N GLU A 247 -9.67 10.91 -3.48
CA GLU A 247 -9.01 10.24 -2.36
C GLU A 247 -8.01 11.12 -1.60
N HIS A 248 -7.45 12.16 -2.24
CA HIS A 248 -6.33 12.95 -1.73
C HIS A 248 -6.53 14.46 -1.86
N SER A 249 -7.78 14.92 -1.88
CA SER A 249 -8.16 16.32 -2.15
C SER A 249 -7.50 17.37 -1.23
N ASN A 250 -7.01 16.97 -0.07
CA ASN A 250 -6.34 17.83 0.91
C ASN A 250 -4.88 17.42 1.21
N ASP A 251 -4.27 16.59 0.36
CA ASP A 251 -2.88 16.16 0.49
C ASP A 251 -2.00 16.85 -0.57
N LEU A 252 -1.30 17.92 -0.17
CA LEU A 252 -0.48 18.75 -1.06
C LEU A 252 0.60 17.96 -1.81
N GLU A 253 1.13 16.87 -1.22
CA GLU A 253 2.20 16.10 -1.84
C GLU A 253 1.75 15.40 -3.13
N TYR A 254 0.49 14.96 -3.21
CA TYR A 254 -0.07 14.40 -4.45
C TYR A 254 -0.13 15.44 -5.57
N TYR A 255 -0.50 16.68 -5.26
CA TYR A 255 -0.50 17.77 -6.24
C TYR A 255 0.91 18.14 -6.70
N ARG A 256 1.91 18.07 -5.81
CA ARG A 256 3.31 18.27 -6.18
C ARG A 256 3.80 17.20 -7.14
N VAL A 257 3.58 15.92 -6.82
CA VAL A 257 3.93 14.80 -7.71
C VAL A 257 3.25 14.95 -9.07
N PHE A 258 1.97 15.31 -9.11
CA PHE A 258 1.21 15.53 -10.34
C PHE A 258 1.80 16.67 -11.17
N ALA A 259 2.15 17.79 -10.55
CA ALA A 259 2.80 18.93 -11.19
C ALA A 259 4.19 18.58 -11.73
N GLU A 260 5.03 17.92 -10.91
CA GLU A 260 6.37 17.48 -11.29
C GLU A 260 6.40 16.42 -12.38
N ALA A 261 5.30 15.66 -12.54
CA ALA A 261 5.11 14.72 -13.63
C ALA A 261 4.70 15.41 -14.95
N GLY A 262 4.54 16.73 -14.97
CA GLY A 262 4.13 17.47 -16.16
C GLY A 262 2.64 17.30 -16.51
N CYS A 263 1.83 16.84 -15.56
CA CYS A 263 0.40 16.62 -15.76
C CYS A 263 -0.42 17.91 -15.81
N ILE A 264 0.14 19.03 -15.36
CA ILE A 264 -0.48 20.35 -15.42
C ILE A 264 0.04 21.06 -16.66
N THR A 265 -0.86 21.43 -17.55
CA THR A 265 -0.57 22.18 -18.78
C THR A 265 -1.35 23.49 -18.81
N GLU A 266 -0.97 24.42 -19.66
CA GLU A 266 -1.72 25.67 -19.84
C GLU A 266 -3.17 25.39 -20.27
N ASP A 267 -3.38 24.38 -21.13
CA ASP A 267 -4.70 24.02 -21.66
C ASP A 267 -5.64 23.41 -20.64
N ASN A 268 -5.13 22.62 -19.65
CA ASN A 268 -5.98 21.95 -18.70
C ASN A 268 -6.09 22.68 -17.34
N PHE A 269 -5.24 23.69 -17.08
CA PHE A 269 -5.12 24.34 -15.79
C PHE A 269 -6.45 24.86 -15.22
N ASP A 270 -7.19 25.63 -16.00
CA ASP A 270 -8.44 26.26 -15.53
C ASP A 270 -9.49 25.17 -15.22
N SER A 271 -9.52 24.10 -16.01
CA SER A 271 -10.40 22.96 -15.77
C SER A 271 -10.03 22.16 -14.52
N LEU A 272 -8.72 22.04 -14.19
CA LEU A 272 -8.25 21.45 -12.94
C LEU A 272 -8.71 22.27 -11.72
N LEU A 273 -8.61 23.61 -11.83
CA LEU A 273 -9.03 24.52 -10.77
C LEU A 273 -10.54 24.46 -10.49
N ASP A 274 -11.35 24.30 -11.52
CA ASP A 274 -12.81 24.20 -11.40
C ASP A 274 -13.23 22.95 -10.62
N ASP A 275 -12.50 21.84 -10.71
CA ASP A 275 -12.79 20.61 -9.97
C ASP A 275 -12.47 20.72 -8.47
N MET A 276 -11.64 21.67 -8.07
CA MET A 276 -11.08 21.79 -6.72
C MET A 276 -12.02 22.50 -5.72
N LYS A 277 -13.33 22.31 -5.81
CA LYS A 277 -14.31 22.99 -4.95
C LYS A 277 -14.07 22.76 -3.45
N ASN A 278 -13.63 21.56 -3.08
CA ASN A 278 -13.45 21.11 -1.70
C ASN A 278 -11.98 21.12 -1.23
N SER A 279 -11.03 21.52 -2.08
CA SER A 279 -9.62 21.54 -1.73
C SER A 279 -9.26 22.74 -0.86
N SER A 280 -8.22 22.59 -0.03
CA SER A 280 -7.76 23.63 0.89
C SER A 280 -7.25 24.89 0.16
N ALA A 281 -7.29 26.04 0.85
CA ALA A 281 -6.75 27.28 0.31
C ALA A 281 -5.24 27.20 0.01
N GLU A 282 -4.51 26.39 0.77
CA GLU A 282 -3.08 26.15 0.58
C GLU A 282 -2.79 25.50 -0.76
N ILE A 283 -3.54 24.46 -1.13
CA ILE A 283 -3.37 23.74 -2.39
C ILE A 283 -3.73 24.64 -3.57
N LYS A 284 -4.81 25.42 -3.47
CA LYS A 284 -5.18 26.40 -4.50
C LYS A 284 -4.09 27.46 -4.69
N ALA A 285 -3.52 27.96 -3.60
CA ALA A 285 -2.41 28.92 -3.65
C ALA A 285 -1.15 28.31 -4.29
N TYR A 286 -0.86 27.03 -4.01
CA TYR A 286 0.23 26.30 -4.66
C TYR A 286 0.05 26.23 -6.17
N LEU A 287 -1.12 25.84 -6.66
CA LEU A 287 -1.39 25.74 -8.10
C LEU A 287 -1.37 27.09 -8.80
N LEU A 288 -1.93 28.16 -8.18
CA LEU A 288 -1.86 29.50 -8.74
C LEU A 288 -0.41 29.99 -8.89
N ARG A 289 0.43 29.73 -7.88
CA ARG A 289 1.86 30.02 -7.97
C ARG A 289 2.54 29.21 -9.07
N TYR A 290 2.22 27.91 -9.19
CA TYR A 290 2.72 27.06 -10.27
C TYR A 290 2.37 27.65 -11.65
N LYS A 291 1.13 28.16 -11.85
CA LYS A 291 0.71 28.84 -13.08
C LYS A 291 1.58 30.07 -13.38
N GLU A 292 1.81 30.91 -12.37
CA GLU A 292 2.65 32.11 -12.53
C GLU A 292 4.09 31.77 -12.89
N GLU A 293 4.65 30.73 -12.29
CA GLU A 293 6.04 30.32 -12.51
C GLU A 293 6.27 29.63 -13.87
N HIS A 294 5.28 28.87 -14.38
CA HIS A 294 5.46 28.02 -15.55
C HIS A 294 4.74 28.50 -16.81
N PHE A 295 3.63 29.25 -16.68
CA PHE A 295 2.79 29.66 -17.80
C PHE A 295 2.70 31.18 -17.97
N ALA A 296 3.24 31.99 -17.05
CA ALA A 296 3.28 33.42 -17.26
C ALA A 296 4.14 33.74 -18.48
N THR A 297 3.50 34.19 -19.54
CA THR A 297 4.20 34.66 -20.74
C THR A 297 5.17 35.79 -20.37
N ARG A 298 6.43 35.69 -20.82
CA ARG A 298 7.46 36.71 -20.70
C ARG A 298 7.09 38.06 -21.38
N ASP A 299 5.91 38.14 -21.98
CA ASP A 299 5.47 39.32 -22.77
C ASP A 299 5.01 40.51 -21.93
N ALA A 300 4.87 40.37 -20.60
CA ALA A 300 4.50 41.53 -19.75
C ALA A 300 5.68 42.47 -19.44
N PHE A 301 6.92 42.14 -19.83
CA PHE A 301 8.10 42.98 -19.55
C PHE A 301 8.66 43.77 -20.74
N VAL A 302 8.08 43.68 -21.94
CA VAL A 302 8.60 44.32 -23.17
C VAL A 302 7.93 45.65 -23.50
N SER A 303 6.99 46.19 -22.73
CA SER A 303 6.29 47.44 -23.05
C SER A 303 6.52 48.61 -22.10
N PHE A 304 7.70 48.71 -21.45
CA PHE A 304 8.13 49.97 -20.80
C PHE A 304 9.47 50.45 -21.35
N ASP A 305 9.58 50.59 -22.67
CA ASP A 305 10.54 51.53 -23.23
C ASP A 305 9.91 52.92 -23.23
N LEU A 306 10.23 53.68 -22.18
CA LEU A 306 9.98 55.09 -22.08
C LEU A 306 10.89 55.79 -23.08
N ASN A 307 10.38 56.14 -24.27
CA ASN A 307 10.98 57.16 -25.12
C ASN A 307 10.83 58.52 -24.44
N TRP A 308 11.97 59.07 -24.02
CA TRP A 308 12.17 60.50 -23.72
C TRP A 308 12.81 61.15 -24.93
#